data_8ae85587243135a487388e5f49f2fdc6
#
_entry.id   8ae85587243135a487388e5f49f2fdc6
#
_cell.length_a   1.000
_cell.length_b   1.000
_cell.length_c   1.000
_cell.angle_alpha   90.00
_cell.angle_beta   90.00
_cell.angle_gamma   90.00
#
_symmetry.space_group_name_H-M   'P 1'
#
loop_
_entity.id
_entity.type
_entity.pdbx_description
1 polymer ?
#
loop_
_entity_poly.entity_id
_entity_poly.type
_entity_poly.pdbx_seq_one_letter_code
_entity_poly.pdbx_strand_id
1 'polypeptide(L)'
;MTENSFAFRLKELLEHHKLTLQAVGTALDISRTAVHKWTRGGEIDYDNLRKLADFLNVNWIWLRYGEEALQSVQHAEVVELPMTDLRRRYTAEIMESETRMKLAQEGARIVTWEWNLVSDEVTYSPNVEAVYGWPVRRNEDFWAHVAPEDAQQMHAMYTRAVATGTPCECDFRITRPDGSQRWIASRATVLQDSAGRSVKMVGISMDDTERKVAEAELRQSEERFRTIFELAWGALAYIGPDGSWQRVNSSFCEMLGYSEQELYGMTFQQLTHPDDLPDNLVLLERMLAGEINRYEVEKRVRHKEGHYLWVRARTSLQRHADGRPEHLISVFEDITAERDEHERLQAHIAGLQARLN
;
A
#
# COMPACT_ATOMS: atom_id res chain seq x y z
N MET A 1 14.39 -23.03 -6.84
CA MET A 1 14.14 -23.58 -5.47
C MET A 1 15.51 -23.73 -4.86
N THR A 2 15.76 -23.10 -3.72
CA THR A 2 17.03 -23.25 -3.01
C THR A 2 17.17 -24.67 -2.51
N GLU A 3 18.34 -25.29 -2.68
CA GLU A 3 18.67 -26.69 -2.31
C GLU A 3 18.44 -27.04 -0.82
N ASN A 4 18.02 -26.07 0.00
CA ASN A 4 17.77 -26.27 1.44
C ASN A 4 16.35 -25.82 1.89
N SER A 5 15.35 -25.84 0.99
CA SER A 5 13.98 -25.47 1.35
C SER A 5 13.18 -26.66 1.90
N PHE A 6 12.13 -26.36 2.71
CA PHE A 6 11.17 -27.37 3.17
C PHE A 6 10.63 -28.24 2.02
N ALA A 7 10.24 -27.61 0.91
CA ALA A 7 9.72 -28.32 -0.26
C ALA A 7 10.75 -29.28 -0.89
N PHE A 8 12.03 -28.92 -0.85
CA PHE A 8 13.11 -29.74 -1.35
C PHE A 8 13.29 -30.98 -0.44
N ARG A 9 13.44 -30.79 0.87
CA ARG A 9 13.56 -31.91 1.84
C ARG A 9 12.34 -32.83 1.82
N LEU A 10 11.14 -32.27 1.70
CA LEU A 10 9.93 -33.07 1.59
C LEU A 10 9.94 -33.94 0.34
N LYS A 11 10.35 -33.42 -0.82
CA LYS A 11 10.45 -34.22 -2.05
C LYS A 11 11.47 -35.34 -1.92
N GLU A 12 12.66 -35.06 -1.41
CA GLU A 12 13.68 -36.09 -1.19
C GLU A 12 13.18 -37.24 -0.29
N LEU A 13 12.48 -36.89 0.81
CA LEU A 13 11.90 -37.89 1.71
C LEU A 13 10.83 -38.72 1.01
N LEU A 14 9.95 -38.11 0.23
CA LEU A 14 8.91 -38.82 -0.51
C LEU A 14 9.50 -39.76 -1.55
N GLU A 15 10.55 -39.37 -2.24
CA GLU A 15 11.30 -40.19 -3.20
C GLU A 15 12.03 -41.33 -2.50
N HIS A 16 12.74 -41.05 -1.42
CA HIS A 16 13.48 -42.04 -0.64
C HIS A 16 12.56 -43.14 -0.06
N HIS A 17 11.41 -42.73 0.49
CA HIS A 17 10.44 -43.66 1.05
C HIS A 17 9.46 -44.26 -0.01
N LYS A 18 9.63 -43.88 -1.30
CA LYS A 18 8.75 -44.28 -2.41
C LYS A 18 7.27 -43.99 -2.16
N LEU A 19 6.98 -42.88 -1.49
CA LEU A 19 5.62 -42.49 -1.10
C LEU A 19 4.99 -41.59 -2.21
N THR A 20 3.73 -41.90 -2.53
CA THR A 20 2.95 -41.04 -3.43
C THR A 20 2.27 -39.92 -2.65
N LEU A 21 2.02 -38.79 -3.33
CA LEU A 21 1.26 -37.68 -2.73
C LEU A 21 -0.12 -38.10 -2.23
N GLN A 22 -0.73 -39.10 -2.86
CA GLN A 22 -2.01 -39.65 -2.45
C GLN A 22 -1.88 -40.46 -1.15
N ALA A 23 -0.81 -41.26 -0.99
CA ALA A 23 -0.56 -42.01 0.23
C ALA A 23 -0.38 -41.12 1.45
N VAL A 24 0.39 -40.01 1.28
CA VAL A 24 0.58 -39.00 2.32
C VAL A 24 -0.75 -38.30 2.66
N GLY A 25 -1.51 -37.89 1.62
CA GLY A 25 -2.83 -37.29 1.85
C GLY A 25 -3.78 -38.16 2.64
N THR A 26 -3.84 -39.46 2.31
CA THR A 26 -4.67 -40.43 3.02
C THR A 26 -4.20 -40.64 4.46
N ALA A 27 -2.89 -40.76 4.71
CA ALA A 27 -2.33 -40.94 6.04
C ALA A 27 -2.56 -39.76 6.99
N LEU A 28 -2.61 -38.56 6.45
CA LEU A 28 -2.78 -37.30 7.22
C LEU A 28 -4.23 -36.79 7.24
N ASP A 29 -5.15 -37.48 6.56
CA ASP A 29 -6.56 -37.07 6.36
C ASP A 29 -6.68 -35.67 5.67
N ILE A 30 -5.90 -35.47 4.61
CA ILE A 30 -5.89 -34.23 3.83
C ILE A 30 -5.94 -34.51 2.33
N SER A 31 -6.26 -33.50 1.53
CA SER A 31 -6.32 -33.66 0.08
C SER A 31 -4.92 -33.86 -0.54
N ARG A 32 -4.82 -34.66 -1.60
CA ARG A 32 -3.61 -34.79 -2.43
C ARG A 32 -3.12 -33.39 -2.92
N THR A 33 -4.04 -32.50 -3.20
CA THR A 33 -3.73 -31.15 -3.67
C THR A 33 -3.00 -30.34 -2.61
N ALA A 34 -3.34 -30.48 -1.33
CA ALA A 34 -2.64 -29.83 -0.22
C ALA A 34 -1.19 -30.31 -0.13
N VAL A 35 -0.96 -31.64 -0.18
CA VAL A 35 0.40 -32.22 -0.19
C VAL A 35 1.19 -31.75 -1.41
N HIS A 36 0.58 -31.69 -2.59
CA HIS A 36 1.21 -31.17 -3.79
C HIS A 36 1.61 -29.68 -3.68
N LYS A 37 0.77 -28.86 -3.01
CA LYS A 37 1.09 -27.46 -2.72
C LYS A 37 2.36 -27.35 -1.85
N TRP A 38 2.51 -28.19 -0.83
CA TRP A 38 3.69 -28.22 0.03
C TRP A 38 4.98 -28.60 -0.70
N THR A 39 4.92 -29.56 -1.62
CA THR A 39 6.09 -29.91 -2.45
C THR A 39 6.49 -28.83 -3.46
N ARG A 40 5.68 -27.77 -3.62
CA ARG A 40 5.97 -26.62 -4.48
C ARG A 40 6.31 -25.35 -3.71
N GLY A 41 6.49 -25.44 -2.40
CA GLY A 41 6.84 -24.29 -1.54
C GLY A 41 5.64 -23.57 -0.93
N GLY A 42 4.43 -24.14 -1.03
CA GLY A 42 3.26 -23.61 -0.33
C GLY A 42 3.37 -23.82 1.19
N GLU A 43 2.67 -22.97 1.92
CA GLU A 43 2.65 -23.02 3.38
C GLU A 43 1.97 -24.29 3.90
N ILE A 44 2.52 -24.82 5.00
CA ILE A 44 1.97 -25.90 5.80
C ILE A 44 1.73 -25.34 7.21
N ASP A 45 0.53 -25.59 7.75
CA ASP A 45 0.25 -25.26 9.15
C ASP A 45 1.00 -26.20 10.10
N TYR A 46 1.09 -25.77 11.36
CA TYR A 46 1.89 -26.46 12.36
C TYR A 46 1.42 -27.88 12.66
N ASP A 47 0.12 -28.09 12.77
CA ASP A 47 -0.44 -29.40 13.11
C ASP A 47 -0.20 -30.44 12.00
N ASN A 48 -0.38 -30.02 10.75
CA ASN A 48 -0.09 -30.85 9.59
C ASN A 48 1.42 -31.09 9.42
N LEU A 49 2.27 -30.12 9.76
CA LEU A 49 3.73 -30.29 9.76
C LEU A 49 4.17 -31.36 10.77
N ARG A 50 3.62 -31.31 11.97
CA ARG A 50 3.90 -32.32 13.01
C ARG A 50 3.46 -33.71 12.58
N LYS A 51 2.21 -33.86 12.13
CA LYS A 51 1.68 -35.15 11.62
C LYS A 51 2.52 -35.68 10.46
N LEU A 52 2.94 -34.81 9.55
CA LEU A 52 3.80 -35.17 8.42
C LEU A 52 5.18 -35.63 8.88
N ALA A 53 5.79 -34.94 9.82
CA ALA A 53 7.10 -35.33 10.38
C ALA A 53 7.03 -36.66 11.12
N ASP A 54 6.00 -36.87 11.93
CA ASP A 54 5.74 -38.13 12.63
C ASP A 54 5.51 -39.29 11.64
N PHE A 55 4.72 -39.05 10.60
CA PHE A 55 4.46 -40.05 9.54
C PHE A 55 5.73 -40.44 8.77
N LEU A 56 6.62 -39.45 8.49
CA LEU A 56 7.91 -39.66 7.81
C LEU A 56 9.03 -40.11 8.75
N ASN A 57 8.75 -40.23 10.06
CA ASN A 57 9.71 -40.52 11.11
C ASN A 57 10.95 -39.61 11.10
N VAL A 58 10.73 -38.30 10.96
CA VAL A 58 11.80 -37.29 10.97
C VAL A 58 11.49 -36.21 12.01
N ASN A 59 12.53 -35.48 12.41
CA ASN A 59 12.33 -34.32 13.28
C ASN A 59 11.65 -33.17 12.50
N TRP A 60 10.54 -32.65 13.04
CA TRP A 60 9.76 -31.59 12.38
C TRP A 60 10.55 -30.28 12.22
N ILE A 61 11.50 -29.98 13.16
CA ILE A 61 12.38 -28.81 13.07
C ILE A 61 13.32 -28.98 11.86
N TRP A 62 13.94 -30.16 11.77
CA TRP A 62 14.77 -30.47 10.60
C TRP A 62 13.97 -30.43 9.30
N LEU A 63 12.78 -31.02 9.30
CA LEU A 63 11.91 -31.03 8.11
C LEU A 63 11.57 -29.60 7.66
N ARG A 64 11.25 -28.72 8.59
CA ARG A 64 10.84 -27.34 8.28
C ARG A 64 12.01 -26.40 8.01
N TYR A 65 13.08 -26.47 8.82
CA TYR A 65 14.13 -25.44 8.88
C TYR A 65 15.52 -25.94 8.49
N GLY A 66 15.75 -27.24 8.38
CA GLY A 66 17.04 -27.84 8.02
C GLY A 66 17.94 -28.18 9.19
N GLU A 67 19.15 -28.67 8.85
CA GLU A 67 20.12 -29.21 9.81
C GLU A 67 20.66 -28.15 10.79
N GLU A 68 20.94 -26.94 10.32
CA GLU A 68 21.45 -25.86 11.17
C GLU A 68 20.49 -25.48 12.30
N ALA A 69 19.19 -25.47 12.01
CA ALA A 69 18.17 -25.22 13.03
C ALA A 69 18.07 -26.38 14.03
N LEU A 70 18.24 -27.62 13.60
CA LEU A 70 18.25 -28.78 14.48
C LEU A 70 19.50 -28.77 15.39
N GLN A 71 20.67 -28.46 14.84
CA GLN A 71 21.93 -28.39 15.62
C GLN A 71 21.90 -27.23 16.63
N SER A 72 21.34 -26.08 16.31
CA SER A 72 21.21 -24.97 17.26
C SER A 72 20.30 -25.31 18.45
N VAL A 73 19.33 -26.19 18.27
CA VAL A 73 18.48 -26.72 19.36
C VAL A 73 19.20 -27.81 20.17
N GLN A 74 20.09 -28.59 19.55
CA GLN A 74 20.83 -29.66 20.22
C GLN A 74 22.06 -29.16 21.00
N HIS A 75 22.64 -28.01 20.66
CA HIS A 75 23.81 -27.43 21.35
C HIS A 75 23.47 -26.52 22.55
N ALA A 76 22.19 -26.34 22.87
CA ALA A 76 21.80 -25.79 24.16
C ALA A 76 22.14 -26.85 25.21
N GLU A 77 23.27 -26.71 25.94
CA GLU A 77 23.70 -27.61 27.02
C GLU A 77 22.54 -27.84 28.00
N VAL A 78 21.92 -28.99 27.90
CA VAL A 78 20.94 -29.45 28.88
C VAL A 78 21.70 -30.05 30.05
N VAL A 79 21.86 -29.28 31.12
CA VAL A 79 22.21 -29.84 32.41
C VAL A 79 21.07 -30.80 32.78
N GLU A 80 21.36 -32.11 32.73
CA GLU A 80 20.43 -33.15 33.11
C GLU A 80 20.11 -33.12 34.61
N LEU A 81 19.13 -32.30 34.96
CA LEU A 81 18.35 -32.53 36.18
C LEU A 81 17.12 -33.37 35.84
N PRO A 82 16.68 -34.35 36.68
CA PRO A 82 15.50 -35.11 36.39
C PRO A 82 14.27 -34.23 36.28
N MET A 83 13.88 -33.94 35.06
CA MET A 83 12.75 -33.05 34.75
C MET A 83 11.45 -33.81 34.88
N THR A 84 10.56 -33.37 35.73
CA THR A 84 9.18 -33.82 35.76
C THR A 84 8.48 -33.49 34.43
N ASP A 85 7.50 -34.29 34.00
CA ASP A 85 6.76 -34.09 32.75
C ASP A 85 6.21 -32.66 32.61
N LEU A 86 5.89 -32.01 33.71
CA LEU A 86 5.45 -30.61 33.76
C LEU A 86 6.54 -29.63 33.30
N ARG A 87 7.77 -29.84 33.74
CA ARG A 87 8.94 -28.99 33.38
C ARG A 87 9.29 -29.16 31.90
N ARG A 88 9.18 -30.37 31.35
CA ARG A 88 9.36 -30.67 29.92
C ARG A 88 8.32 -29.95 29.06
N ARG A 89 7.04 -29.95 29.48
CA ARG A 89 5.97 -29.24 28.79
C ARG A 89 6.21 -27.73 28.79
N TYR A 90 6.53 -27.11 29.93
CA TYR A 90 6.82 -25.69 30.01
C TYR A 90 8.03 -25.27 29.15
N THR A 91 9.10 -26.08 29.14
CA THR A 91 10.27 -25.79 28.32
C THR A 91 9.92 -25.90 26.83
N ALA A 92 9.14 -26.90 26.44
CA ALA A 92 8.70 -27.04 25.05
C ALA A 92 7.78 -25.88 24.61
N GLU A 93 6.84 -25.42 25.45
CA GLU A 93 5.98 -24.28 25.16
C GLU A 93 6.76 -22.96 25.05
N ILE A 94 7.77 -22.76 25.92
CA ILE A 94 8.64 -21.58 25.85
C ILE A 94 9.45 -21.59 24.53
N MET A 95 10.09 -22.71 24.20
CA MET A 95 10.87 -22.85 22.97
C MET A 95 9.99 -22.67 21.72
N GLU A 96 8.79 -23.19 21.73
CA GLU A 96 7.83 -23.00 20.65
C GLU A 96 7.41 -21.53 20.51
N SER A 97 7.14 -20.86 21.63
CA SER A 97 6.82 -19.45 21.68
C SER A 97 7.97 -18.59 21.16
N GLU A 98 9.19 -18.86 21.62
CA GLU A 98 10.41 -18.17 21.15
C GLU A 98 10.65 -18.37 19.66
N THR A 99 10.49 -19.59 19.18
CA THR A 99 10.64 -19.92 17.74
C THR A 99 9.59 -19.21 16.91
N ARG A 100 8.35 -19.18 17.36
CA ARG A 100 7.24 -18.49 16.71
C ARG A 100 7.48 -16.98 16.65
N MET A 101 7.97 -16.41 17.77
CA MET A 101 8.31 -15.00 17.86
C MET A 101 9.48 -14.64 16.92
N LYS A 102 10.52 -15.47 16.88
CA LYS A 102 11.67 -15.29 15.97
C LYS A 102 11.24 -15.30 14.50
N LEU A 103 10.40 -16.24 14.11
CA LEU A 103 9.87 -16.32 12.75
C LEU A 103 9.01 -15.11 12.39
N ALA A 104 8.19 -14.64 13.32
CA ALA A 104 7.39 -13.43 13.13
C ALA A 104 8.29 -12.19 12.95
N GLN A 105 9.35 -12.09 13.74
CA GLN A 105 10.34 -11.01 13.64
C GLN A 105 11.09 -11.02 12.31
N GLU A 106 11.56 -12.20 11.88
CA GLU A 106 12.28 -12.36 10.61
C GLU A 106 11.35 -12.08 9.41
N GLY A 107 10.16 -12.65 9.42
CA GLY A 107 9.17 -12.47 8.35
C GLY A 107 8.68 -11.03 8.19
N ALA A 108 8.50 -10.32 9.29
CA ALA A 108 8.09 -8.92 9.31
C ALA A 108 9.27 -7.93 9.28
N ARG A 109 10.53 -8.40 9.22
CA ARG A 109 11.74 -7.57 9.31
C ARG A 109 11.74 -6.64 10.52
N ILE A 110 11.31 -7.18 11.68
CA ILE A 110 11.25 -6.46 12.94
C ILE A 110 12.52 -6.73 13.74
N VAL A 111 13.18 -5.67 14.18
CA VAL A 111 14.26 -5.70 15.17
C VAL A 111 13.63 -5.40 16.53
N THR A 112 13.91 -6.22 17.53
CA THR A 112 13.64 -5.86 18.94
C THR A 112 14.91 -5.35 19.59
N TRP A 113 14.77 -4.40 20.48
CA TRP A 113 15.89 -3.84 21.20
C TRP A 113 15.53 -3.51 22.65
N GLU A 114 16.52 -3.57 23.51
CA GLU A 114 16.42 -3.22 24.90
C GLU A 114 17.54 -2.27 25.27
N TRP A 115 17.17 -1.16 25.91
CA TRP A 115 18.11 -0.20 26.46
C TRP A 115 18.04 -0.22 27.98
N ASN A 116 19.15 -0.64 28.62
CA ASN A 116 19.31 -0.56 30.05
C ASN A 116 19.68 0.88 30.45
N LEU A 117 18.77 1.58 31.10
CA LEU A 117 18.94 3.00 31.48
C LEU A 117 19.93 3.21 32.62
N VAL A 118 20.35 2.14 33.30
CA VAL A 118 21.32 2.20 34.42
C VAL A 118 22.74 1.99 33.91
N SER A 119 22.96 0.99 33.03
CA SER A 119 24.29 0.70 32.46
C SER A 119 24.55 1.42 31.13
N ASP A 120 23.52 2.04 30.55
CA ASP A 120 23.54 2.65 29.20
C ASP A 120 23.85 1.66 28.07
N GLU A 121 23.63 0.38 28.31
CA GLU A 121 23.83 -0.68 27.29
C GLU A 121 22.56 -0.91 26.48
N VAL A 122 22.71 -1.06 25.16
CA VAL A 122 21.64 -1.43 24.24
C VAL A 122 21.91 -2.80 23.65
N THR A 123 20.91 -3.68 23.69
CA THR A 123 20.96 -4.99 23.06
C THR A 123 19.92 -5.08 21.95
N TYR A 124 20.27 -5.75 20.85
CA TYR A 124 19.42 -5.93 19.68
C TYR A 124 19.18 -7.41 19.42
N SER A 125 18.03 -7.71 18.80
CA SER A 125 17.76 -9.05 18.28
C SER A 125 18.78 -9.44 17.20
N PRO A 126 19.07 -10.74 17.01
CA PRO A 126 20.10 -11.23 16.08
C PRO A 126 19.91 -10.81 14.61
N ASN A 127 18.68 -10.49 14.22
CA ASN A 127 18.34 -10.06 12.86
C ASN A 127 18.60 -8.57 12.57
N VAL A 128 19.21 -7.82 13.48
CA VAL A 128 19.48 -6.38 13.31
C VAL A 128 20.27 -6.07 12.04
N GLU A 129 21.28 -6.88 11.74
CA GLU A 129 22.09 -6.70 10.53
C GLU A 129 21.29 -6.90 9.24
N ALA A 130 20.37 -7.86 9.24
CA ALA A 130 19.50 -8.09 8.09
C ALA A 130 18.53 -6.92 7.83
N VAL A 131 18.08 -6.24 8.89
CA VAL A 131 17.14 -5.12 8.78
C VAL A 131 17.85 -3.79 8.56
N TYR A 132 18.88 -3.48 9.36
CA TYR A 132 19.60 -2.20 9.26
C TYR A 132 20.65 -2.19 8.16
N GLY A 133 21.24 -3.34 7.85
CA GLY A 133 22.30 -3.49 6.84
C GLY A 133 23.73 -3.45 7.41
N TRP A 134 23.88 -3.37 8.75
CA TRP A 134 25.15 -3.47 9.46
C TRP A 134 24.95 -4.07 10.85
N PRO A 135 26.00 -4.72 11.43
CA PRO A 135 25.94 -5.20 12.80
C PRO A 135 26.03 -4.03 13.79
N VAL A 136 25.03 -3.87 14.64
CA VAL A 136 25.04 -2.88 15.73
C VAL A 136 25.62 -3.54 16.97
N ARG A 137 26.82 -3.14 17.36
CA ARG A 137 27.52 -3.68 18.54
C ARG A 137 27.49 -2.73 19.73
N ARG A 138 27.43 -1.42 19.46
CA ARG A 138 27.38 -0.36 20.48
C ARG A 138 26.36 0.69 20.07
N ASN A 139 25.90 1.43 21.05
CA ASN A 139 24.88 2.48 20.81
C ASN A 139 25.40 3.55 19.81
N GLU A 140 26.68 3.90 19.86
CA GLU A 140 27.29 4.83 18.92
C GLU A 140 27.24 4.33 17.46
N ASP A 141 27.35 3.02 17.25
CA ASP A 141 27.27 2.42 15.91
C ASP A 141 25.90 2.64 15.28
N PHE A 142 24.84 2.65 16.10
CA PHE A 142 23.49 2.96 15.64
C PHE A 142 23.35 4.45 15.30
N TRP A 143 23.70 5.34 16.24
CA TRP A 143 23.51 6.77 16.06
C TRP A 143 24.32 7.35 14.91
N ALA A 144 25.47 6.78 14.57
CA ALA A 144 26.30 7.19 13.45
C ALA A 144 25.60 7.04 12.07
N HIS A 145 24.58 6.18 12.00
CA HIS A 145 23.83 5.91 10.77
C HIS A 145 22.44 6.59 10.72
N VAL A 146 21.98 7.16 11.84
CA VAL A 146 20.72 7.91 11.88
C VAL A 146 20.92 9.30 11.27
N ALA A 147 19.95 9.77 10.48
CA ALA A 147 19.99 11.13 9.95
C ALA A 147 20.08 12.15 11.09
N PRO A 148 20.99 13.16 11.01
CA PRO A 148 21.23 14.08 12.13
C PRO A 148 20.00 14.81 12.66
N GLU A 149 19.10 15.18 11.76
CA GLU A 149 17.84 15.86 12.09
C GLU A 149 16.91 14.94 12.90
N ASP A 150 16.82 13.67 12.48
CA ASP A 150 15.98 12.67 13.12
C ASP A 150 16.58 12.26 14.47
N ALA A 151 17.91 12.15 14.56
CA ALA A 151 18.62 11.85 15.81
C ALA A 151 18.31 12.87 16.91
N GLN A 152 18.28 14.16 16.58
CA GLN A 152 17.94 15.22 17.56
C GLN A 152 16.51 15.06 18.10
N GLN A 153 15.56 14.77 17.22
CA GLN A 153 14.16 14.55 17.61
C GLN A 153 14.00 13.29 18.46
N MET A 154 14.67 12.21 18.07
CA MET A 154 14.65 10.95 18.82
C MET A 154 15.23 11.09 20.22
N HIS A 155 16.36 11.79 20.38
CA HIS A 155 16.94 12.06 21.70
C HIS A 155 15.98 12.82 22.61
N ALA A 156 15.35 13.88 22.11
CA ALA A 156 14.36 14.65 22.88
C ALA A 156 13.16 13.81 23.28
N MET A 157 12.69 12.95 22.37
CA MET A 157 11.55 12.07 22.61
C MET A 157 11.89 10.98 23.65
N TYR A 158 13.03 10.30 23.50
CA TYR A 158 13.46 9.28 24.47
C TYR A 158 13.70 9.86 25.85
N THR A 159 14.32 11.04 25.95
CA THR A 159 14.49 11.75 27.22
C THR A 159 13.14 12.01 27.90
N ARG A 160 12.15 12.47 27.13
CA ARG A 160 10.78 12.67 27.64
C ARG A 160 10.15 11.36 28.09
N ALA A 161 10.21 10.32 27.26
CA ALA A 161 9.64 9.01 27.58
C ALA A 161 10.23 8.42 28.88
N VAL A 162 11.56 8.52 29.05
CA VAL A 162 12.26 8.08 30.27
C VAL A 162 11.80 8.88 31.49
N ALA A 163 11.65 10.20 31.34
CA ALA A 163 11.24 11.07 32.44
C ALA A 163 9.78 10.85 32.88
N THR A 164 8.90 10.52 31.93
CA THR A 164 7.45 10.39 32.18
C THR A 164 6.98 8.95 32.33
N GLY A 165 7.79 7.95 31.97
CA GLY A 165 7.40 6.55 31.92
C GLY A 165 6.38 6.23 30.84
N THR A 166 6.20 7.10 29.82
CA THR A 166 5.20 6.95 28.76
C THR A 166 5.79 6.25 27.53
N PRO A 167 4.98 5.43 26.82
CA PRO A 167 5.39 4.89 25.53
C PRO A 167 5.72 6.01 24.53
N CYS A 168 6.60 5.71 23.58
CA CYS A 168 6.95 6.62 22.50
C CYS A 168 7.04 5.89 21.16
N GLU A 169 6.79 6.62 20.09
CA GLU A 169 6.93 6.13 18.74
C GLU A 169 7.52 7.22 17.84
N CYS A 170 8.35 6.78 16.88
CA CYS A 170 8.98 7.66 15.91
C CYS A 170 9.29 6.92 14.62
N ASP A 171 9.30 7.68 13.55
CA ASP A 171 9.86 7.29 12.27
C ASP A 171 11.17 8.07 12.08
N PHE A 172 12.23 7.38 11.65
CA PHE A 172 13.52 8.01 11.41
C PHE A 172 14.23 7.37 10.21
N ARG A 173 15.17 8.10 9.66
CA ARG A 173 15.97 7.67 8.51
C ARG A 173 17.32 7.17 8.96
N ILE A 174 17.73 6.03 8.40
CA ILE A 174 19.08 5.52 8.52
C ILE A 174 19.75 5.49 7.14
N THR A 175 21.07 5.67 7.14
CA THR A 175 21.90 5.50 5.95
C THR A 175 22.74 4.23 6.12
N ARG A 176 22.52 3.26 5.24
CA ARG A 176 23.27 2.00 5.22
C ARG A 176 24.70 2.22 4.73
N PRO A 177 25.63 1.27 4.99
CA PRO A 177 27.01 1.36 4.50
C PRO A 177 27.13 1.42 2.96
N ASP A 178 26.15 0.91 2.23
CA ASP A 178 26.03 1.01 0.77
C ASP A 178 25.53 2.38 0.27
N GLY A 179 25.26 3.30 1.19
CA GLY A 179 24.71 4.63 0.90
C GLY A 179 23.18 4.67 0.72
N SER A 180 22.49 3.54 0.75
CA SER A 180 21.03 3.52 0.65
C SER A 180 20.36 4.04 1.93
N GLN A 181 19.32 4.84 1.77
CA GLN A 181 18.51 5.31 2.89
C GLN A 181 17.34 4.36 3.14
N ARG A 182 16.99 4.19 4.43
CA ARG A 182 15.82 3.44 4.87
C ARG A 182 15.03 4.24 5.89
N TRP A 183 13.72 4.10 5.83
CA TRP A 183 12.83 4.56 6.87
C TRP A 183 12.60 3.46 7.89
N ILE A 184 12.82 3.80 9.15
CA ILE A 184 12.58 2.88 10.26
C ILE A 184 11.45 3.44 11.11
N ALA A 185 10.39 2.64 11.30
CA ALA A 185 9.34 2.91 12.28
C ALA A 185 9.71 2.23 13.59
N SER A 186 9.78 2.97 14.69
CA SER A 186 10.14 2.46 16.00
C SER A 186 9.09 2.79 17.04
N ARG A 187 8.80 1.81 17.91
CA ARG A 187 7.92 1.94 19.07
C ARG A 187 8.62 1.42 20.30
N ALA A 188 8.52 2.16 21.41
CA ALA A 188 9.20 1.80 22.64
C ALA A 188 8.33 2.06 23.86
N THR A 189 8.58 1.28 24.92
CA THR A 189 7.94 1.39 26.21
C THR A 189 9.01 1.42 27.30
N VAL A 190 8.83 2.29 28.28
CA VAL A 190 9.70 2.39 29.45
C VAL A 190 9.19 1.46 30.53
N LEU A 191 10.09 0.64 31.08
CA LEU A 191 9.84 -0.23 32.22
C LEU A 191 10.38 0.45 33.48
N GLN A 192 9.56 0.47 34.55
CA GLN A 192 9.89 1.06 35.83
C GLN A 192 10.05 -0.01 36.91
N ASP A 193 10.89 0.27 37.90
CA ASP A 193 11.01 -0.56 39.11
C ASP A 193 9.81 -0.33 40.08
N SER A 194 9.81 -1.07 41.16
CA SER A 194 8.78 -0.96 42.19
C SER A 194 8.73 0.42 42.91
N ALA A 195 9.77 1.25 42.71
CA ALA A 195 9.86 2.61 43.22
C ALA A 195 9.46 3.67 42.19
N GLY A 196 8.98 3.25 40.99
CA GLY A 196 8.59 4.13 39.89
C GLY A 196 9.76 4.74 39.10
N ARG A 197 10.98 4.23 39.26
CA ARG A 197 12.15 4.72 38.52
C ARG A 197 12.26 3.97 37.20
N SER A 198 12.47 4.69 36.12
CA SER A 198 12.71 4.13 34.80
C SER A 198 14.04 3.37 34.78
N VAL A 199 14.00 2.06 34.55
CA VAL A 199 15.19 1.18 34.58
C VAL A 199 15.57 0.59 33.23
N LYS A 200 14.61 0.46 32.35
CA LYS A 200 14.82 -0.13 31.03
C LYS A 200 13.84 0.48 30.02
N MET A 201 14.27 0.62 28.78
CA MET A 201 13.38 0.88 27.64
C MET A 201 13.43 -0.33 26.71
N VAL A 202 12.29 -0.83 26.28
CA VAL A 202 12.18 -1.93 25.31
C VAL A 202 11.42 -1.44 24.09
N GLY A 203 11.87 -1.85 22.92
CA GLY A 203 11.25 -1.38 21.70
C GLY A 203 11.36 -2.35 20.53
N ILE A 204 10.62 -2.02 19.52
CA ILE A 204 10.66 -2.67 18.20
C ILE A 204 10.97 -1.61 17.14
N SER A 205 11.69 -2.02 16.12
CA SER A 205 11.95 -1.20 14.94
C SER A 205 11.71 -2.03 13.68
N MET A 206 11.09 -1.44 12.68
CA MET A 206 10.70 -2.10 11.44
C MET A 206 11.14 -1.26 10.24
N ASP A 207 11.65 -1.90 9.19
CA ASP A 207 11.91 -1.23 7.90
C ASP A 207 10.56 -0.91 7.23
N ASP A 208 10.21 0.36 7.20
CA ASP A 208 8.96 0.91 6.68
C ASP A 208 9.15 1.63 5.33
N THR A 209 10.31 1.42 4.70
CA THR A 209 10.72 2.15 3.50
C THR A 209 9.75 1.94 2.34
N GLU A 210 9.34 0.69 2.08
CA GLU A 210 8.44 0.37 0.97
C GLU A 210 7.11 1.12 1.09
N ARG A 211 6.53 1.16 2.30
CA ARG A 211 5.27 1.88 2.56
C ARG A 211 5.46 3.40 2.38
N LYS A 212 6.52 3.98 2.97
CA LYS A 212 6.81 5.42 2.87
C LYS A 212 7.10 5.86 1.43
N VAL A 213 7.81 5.05 0.65
CA VAL A 213 8.07 5.32 -0.76
C VAL A 213 6.77 5.26 -1.56
N ALA A 214 5.96 4.22 -1.39
CA ALA A 214 4.68 4.09 -2.09
C ALA A 214 3.72 5.25 -1.76
N GLU A 215 3.63 5.65 -0.48
CA GLU A 215 2.84 6.81 -0.05
C GLU A 215 3.34 8.12 -0.67
N ALA A 216 4.67 8.31 -0.73
CA ALA A 216 5.27 9.49 -1.34
C ALA A 216 5.03 9.53 -2.86
N GLU A 217 5.17 8.40 -3.56
CA GLU A 217 4.89 8.29 -4.99
C GLU A 217 3.41 8.55 -5.30
N LEU A 218 2.49 7.97 -4.51
CA LEU A 218 1.06 8.22 -4.65
C LEU A 218 0.76 9.72 -4.48
N ARG A 219 1.25 10.33 -3.38
CA ARG A 219 1.05 11.75 -3.12
C ARG A 219 1.60 12.61 -4.26
N GLN A 220 2.81 12.30 -4.74
CA GLN A 220 3.42 13.03 -5.85
C GLN A 220 2.60 12.88 -7.15
N SER A 221 2.04 11.69 -7.41
CA SER A 221 1.17 11.45 -8.55
C SER A 221 -0.13 12.25 -8.44
N GLU A 222 -0.75 12.28 -7.25
CA GLU A 222 -1.95 13.07 -6.99
C GLU A 222 -1.70 14.58 -7.14
N GLU A 223 -0.58 15.08 -6.62
CA GLU A 223 -0.18 16.48 -6.75
C GLU A 223 0.08 16.87 -8.22
N ARG A 224 0.79 16.01 -8.96
CA ARG A 224 1.00 16.21 -10.42
C ARG A 224 -0.32 16.21 -11.17
N PHE A 225 -1.18 15.24 -10.90
CA PHE A 225 -2.49 15.17 -11.53
C PHE A 225 -3.30 16.44 -11.24
N ARG A 226 -3.37 16.87 -9.97
CA ARG A 226 -4.06 18.09 -9.56
C ARG A 226 -3.51 19.29 -10.29
N THR A 227 -2.18 19.43 -10.35
CA THR A 227 -1.53 20.55 -11.04
C THR A 227 -1.87 20.57 -12.52
N ILE A 228 -1.78 19.43 -13.22
CA ILE A 228 -2.12 19.33 -14.64
C ILE A 228 -3.59 19.65 -14.87
N PHE A 229 -4.48 19.13 -14.02
CA PHE A 229 -5.91 19.36 -14.12
C PHE A 229 -6.29 20.84 -13.93
N GLU A 230 -5.71 21.48 -12.90
CA GLU A 230 -6.00 22.89 -12.59
C GLU A 230 -5.34 23.88 -13.57
N LEU A 231 -4.12 23.58 -14.05
CA LEU A 231 -3.38 24.45 -14.98
C LEU A 231 -3.68 24.16 -16.45
N ALA A 232 -4.56 23.20 -16.75
CA ALA A 232 -4.95 22.94 -18.14
C ALA A 232 -5.59 24.20 -18.76
N TRP A 233 -5.16 24.52 -19.98
CA TRP A 233 -5.62 25.72 -20.72
C TRP A 233 -7.09 25.63 -21.20
N GLY A 234 -7.77 24.54 -20.90
CA GLY A 234 -9.18 24.30 -21.25
C GLY A 234 -10.04 24.03 -20.02
N ALA A 235 -11.30 24.31 -20.13
CA ALA A 235 -12.29 23.93 -19.13
C ALA A 235 -12.46 22.40 -19.12
N LEU A 236 -12.11 21.77 -17.99
CA LEU A 236 -12.13 20.31 -17.81
C LEU A 236 -13.14 19.90 -16.74
N ALA A 237 -13.87 18.83 -17.01
CA ALA A 237 -14.76 18.25 -16.04
C ALA A 237 -14.75 16.70 -16.07
N TYR A 238 -14.87 16.09 -14.89
CA TYR A 238 -15.24 14.70 -14.68
C TYR A 238 -16.71 14.64 -14.35
N ILE A 239 -17.46 13.82 -15.08
CA ILE A 239 -18.91 13.76 -15.00
C ILE A 239 -19.30 12.31 -14.74
N GLY A 240 -20.16 12.08 -13.76
CA GLY A 240 -20.73 10.74 -13.49
C GLY A 240 -21.57 10.24 -14.65
N PRO A 241 -21.80 8.92 -14.76
CA PRO A 241 -22.68 8.34 -15.77
C PRO A 241 -24.13 8.86 -15.69
N ASP A 242 -24.52 9.38 -14.53
CA ASP A 242 -25.81 10.03 -14.27
C ASP A 242 -25.86 11.51 -14.71
N GLY A 243 -24.70 12.06 -15.10
CA GLY A 243 -24.55 13.46 -15.49
C GLY A 243 -24.16 14.42 -14.37
N SER A 244 -23.90 13.92 -13.15
CA SER A 244 -23.45 14.72 -12.02
C SER A 244 -21.99 15.18 -12.21
N TRP A 245 -21.67 16.40 -11.82
CA TRP A 245 -20.30 16.91 -11.82
C TRP A 245 -19.54 16.28 -10.65
N GLN A 246 -18.49 15.51 -10.94
CA GLN A 246 -17.65 14.86 -9.94
C GLN A 246 -16.38 15.66 -9.64
N ARG A 247 -15.84 16.34 -10.66
CA ARG A 247 -14.70 17.22 -10.54
C ARG A 247 -14.69 18.21 -11.68
N VAL A 248 -14.33 19.45 -11.38
CA VAL A 248 -14.20 20.54 -12.36
C VAL A 248 -12.90 21.31 -12.06
N ASN A 249 -12.22 21.82 -13.09
CA ASN A 249 -11.06 22.66 -12.88
C ASN A 249 -11.47 24.17 -12.80
N SER A 250 -10.52 24.98 -12.38
CA SER A 250 -10.72 26.43 -12.24
C SER A 250 -11.20 27.09 -13.53
N SER A 251 -10.64 26.68 -14.68
CA SER A 251 -11.05 27.21 -15.99
C SER A 251 -12.51 26.91 -16.32
N PHE A 252 -13.05 25.74 -15.91
CA PHE A 252 -14.47 25.43 -16.10
C PHE A 252 -15.37 26.31 -15.20
N CYS A 253 -14.96 26.51 -13.95
CA CYS A 253 -15.67 27.39 -13.03
C CYS A 253 -15.68 28.84 -13.54
N GLU A 254 -14.54 29.34 -14.01
CA GLU A 254 -14.42 30.69 -14.59
C GLU A 254 -15.27 30.85 -15.84
N MET A 255 -15.28 29.85 -16.74
CA MET A 255 -16.08 29.89 -17.97
C MET A 255 -17.58 29.96 -17.70
N LEU A 256 -18.08 29.26 -16.70
CA LEU A 256 -19.52 29.21 -16.41
C LEU A 256 -19.98 30.14 -15.28
N GLY A 257 -19.05 30.73 -14.53
CA GLY A 257 -19.32 31.65 -13.41
C GLY A 257 -19.81 30.96 -12.12
N TYR A 258 -19.84 29.64 -12.07
CA TYR A 258 -20.21 28.88 -10.87
C TYR A 258 -18.99 28.49 -10.06
N SER A 259 -19.13 28.44 -8.75
CA SER A 259 -18.14 27.76 -7.90
C SER A 259 -18.21 26.24 -8.04
N GLU A 260 -17.13 25.56 -7.72
CA GLU A 260 -17.05 24.11 -7.69
C GLU A 260 -18.15 23.47 -6.83
N GLN A 261 -18.41 24.05 -5.65
CA GLN A 261 -19.45 23.57 -4.73
C GLN A 261 -20.87 23.70 -5.30
N GLU A 262 -21.16 24.77 -6.05
CA GLU A 262 -22.44 24.94 -6.72
C GLU A 262 -22.64 23.91 -7.84
N LEU A 263 -21.56 23.64 -8.61
CA LEU A 263 -21.59 22.64 -9.68
C LEU A 263 -21.83 21.23 -9.17
N TYR A 264 -21.22 20.84 -8.03
CA TYR A 264 -21.46 19.51 -7.42
C TYR A 264 -22.90 19.25 -7.02
N GLY A 265 -23.70 20.30 -6.82
CA GLY A 265 -25.13 20.19 -6.60
C GLY A 265 -25.99 20.13 -7.88
N MET A 266 -25.37 20.12 -9.05
CA MET A 266 -26.02 20.18 -10.36
C MET A 266 -25.61 19.03 -11.26
N THR A 267 -26.34 18.88 -12.38
CA THR A 267 -25.97 17.98 -13.47
C THR A 267 -25.79 18.77 -14.77
N PHE A 268 -25.07 18.16 -15.76
CA PHE A 268 -24.92 18.83 -17.05
C PHE A 268 -26.25 19.03 -17.76
N GLN A 269 -27.25 18.16 -17.51
CA GLN A 269 -28.59 18.29 -18.07
C GLN A 269 -29.25 19.60 -17.65
N GLN A 270 -29.06 20.03 -16.39
CA GLN A 270 -29.62 21.28 -15.86
C GLN A 270 -28.95 22.53 -16.45
N LEU A 271 -27.73 22.43 -16.90
CA LEU A 271 -26.98 23.53 -17.51
C LEU A 271 -27.08 23.57 -19.03
N THR A 272 -27.39 22.44 -19.68
CA THR A 272 -27.57 22.40 -21.15
C THR A 272 -28.90 23.03 -21.56
N HIS A 273 -28.87 23.81 -22.65
CA HIS A 273 -30.07 24.39 -23.21
C HIS A 273 -31.12 23.29 -23.55
N PRO A 274 -32.41 23.51 -23.29
CA PRO A 274 -33.45 22.50 -23.52
C PRO A 274 -33.50 21.93 -24.94
N ASP A 275 -33.26 22.75 -25.95
CA ASP A 275 -33.26 22.31 -27.38
C ASP A 275 -32.05 21.43 -27.72
N ASP A 276 -30.94 21.61 -27.03
CA ASP A 276 -29.69 20.90 -27.33
C ASP A 276 -29.53 19.63 -26.47
N LEU A 277 -30.29 19.52 -25.40
CA LEU A 277 -30.20 18.42 -24.43
C LEU A 277 -30.57 17.04 -25.05
N PRO A 278 -31.65 16.90 -25.87
CA PRO A 278 -32.04 15.61 -26.44
C PRO A 278 -30.90 14.98 -27.27
N ASP A 279 -30.25 15.73 -28.15
CA ASP A 279 -29.15 15.24 -29.00
C ASP A 279 -27.93 14.85 -28.16
N ASN A 280 -27.65 15.62 -27.12
CA ASN A 280 -26.53 15.29 -26.21
C ASN A 280 -26.81 14.00 -25.41
N LEU A 281 -28.09 13.76 -24.97
CA LEU A 281 -28.44 12.52 -24.27
C LEU A 281 -28.33 11.28 -25.18
N VAL A 282 -28.72 11.37 -26.43
CA VAL A 282 -28.55 10.28 -27.42
C VAL A 282 -27.05 9.90 -27.55
N LEU A 283 -26.14 10.88 -27.62
CA LEU A 283 -24.71 10.62 -27.69
C LEU A 283 -24.20 9.97 -26.40
N LEU A 284 -24.67 10.41 -25.24
CA LEU A 284 -24.34 9.82 -23.96
C LEU A 284 -24.81 8.37 -23.86
N GLU A 285 -26.07 8.08 -24.21
CA GLU A 285 -26.63 6.72 -24.19
C GLU A 285 -25.81 5.75 -25.07
N ARG A 286 -25.49 6.16 -26.30
CA ARG A 286 -24.65 5.39 -27.20
C ARG A 286 -23.25 5.12 -26.64
N MET A 287 -22.68 6.11 -25.94
CA MET A 287 -21.39 5.97 -25.27
C MET A 287 -21.48 5.00 -24.09
N LEU A 288 -22.49 5.12 -23.24
CA LEU A 288 -22.71 4.21 -22.11
C LEU A 288 -22.97 2.77 -22.57
N ALA A 289 -23.71 2.60 -23.68
CA ALA A 289 -23.92 1.30 -24.33
C ALA A 289 -22.65 0.70 -24.95
N GLY A 290 -21.58 1.48 -25.11
CA GLY A 290 -20.31 1.03 -25.71
C GLY A 290 -20.29 1.06 -27.25
N GLU A 291 -21.27 1.70 -27.88
CA GLU A 291 -21.29 1.89 -29.34
C GLU A 291 -20.23 2.89 -29.81
N ILE A 292 -19.95 3.90 -28.99
CA ILE A 292 -18.93 4.93 -29.22
C ILE A 292 -18.10 5.12 -27.97
N ASN A 293 -16.81 5.45 -28.11
CA ASN A 293 -15.90 5.71 -26.98
C ASN A 293 -15.67 7.20 -26.73
N ARG A 294 -16.04 8.05 -27.67
CA ARG A 294 -15.91 9.51 -27.59
C ARG A 294 -16.91 10.18 -28.52
N TYR A 295 -17.28 11.39 -28.19
CA TYR A 295 -18.07 12.27 -29.07
C TYR A 295 -17.62 13.72 -28.90
N GLU A 296 -17.97 14.53 -29.91
CA GLU A 296 -17.89 15.99 -29.88
C GLU A 296 -19.28 16.55 -30.18
N VAL A 297 -19.69 17.56 -29.43
CA VAL A 297 -20.97 18.24 -29.61
C VAL A 297 -20.82 19.72 -29.33
N GLU A 298 -21.42 20.56 -30.19
CA GLU A 298 -21.60 21.97 -29.93
C GLU A 298 -22.97 22.17 -29.34
N LYS A 299 -23.04 22.86 -28.21
CA LYS A 299 -24.26 23.07 -27.46
C LYS A 299 -24.21 24.37 -26.65
N ARG A 300 -25.41 24.84 -26.28
CA ARG A 300 -25.52 26.00 -25.39
C ARG A 300 -25.51 25.54 -23.93
N VAL A 301 -24.69 26.17 -23.13
CA VAL A 301 -24.59 25.91 -21.68
C VAL A 301 -24.89 27.21 -20.93
N ARG A 302 -25.69 27.11 -19.87
CA ARG A 302 -26.15 28.28 -19.09
C ARG A 302 -25.04 28.77 -18.17
N HIS A 303 -24.66 30.03 -18.31
CA HIS A 303 -23.83 30.78 -17.38
C HIS A 303 -24.61 31.11 -16.10
N LYS A 304 -23.93 31.31 -14.98
CA LYS A 304 -24.55 31.65 -13.68
C LYS A 304 -25.40 32.94 -13.75
N GLU A 305 -25.02 33.89 -14.56
CA GLU A 305 -25.77 35.17 -14.80
C GLU A 305 -26.99 34.99 -15.66
N GLY A 306 -27.26 33.78 -16.15
CA GLY A 306 -28.52 33.45 -16.87
C GLY A 306 -28.43 33.45 -18.39
N HIS A 307 -27.39 33.99 -18.98
CA HIS A 307 -27.14 33.90 -20.43
C HIS A 307 -26.58 32.53 -20.83
N TYR A 308 -26.58 32.22 -22.12
CA TYR A 308 -26.06 30.99 -22.65
C TYR A 308 -24.73 31.27 -23.37
N LEU A 309 -23.74 30.36 -23.13
CA LEU A 309 -22.49 30.27 -23.89
C LEU A 309 -22.61 29.13 -24.90
N TRP A 310 -22.11 29.33 -26.10
CA TRP A 310 -21.86 28.22 -27.02
C TRP A 310 -20.57 27.53 -26.63
N VAL A 311 -20.67 26.23 -26.35
CA VAL A 311 -19.47 25.44 -26.02
C VAL A 311 -19.34 24.26 -26.98
N ARG A 312 -18.08 23.97 -27.36
CA ARG A 312 -17.69 22.72 -27.99
C ARG A 312 -17.22 21.77 -26.91
N ALA A 313 -17.98 20.70 -26.67
CA ALA A 313 -17.68 19.69 -25.66
C ALA A 313 -17.14 18.42 -26.30
N ARG A 314 -15.89 18.04 -25.96
CA ARG A 314 -15.26 16.78 -26.35
C ARG A 314 -15.26 15.85 -25.18
N THR A 315 -15.99 14.74 -25.28
CA THR A 315 -16.24 13.82 -24.17
C THR A 315 -15.74 12.43 -24.51
N SER A 316 -15.06 11.80 -23.56
CA SER A 316 -14.63 10.40 -23.58
C SER A 316 -15.05 9.68 -22.30
N LEU A 317 -15.27 8.38 -22.37
CA LEU A 317 -15.71 7.55 -21.24
C LEU A 317 -14.55 6.71 -20.72
N GLN A 318 -14.28 6.85 -19.42
CA GLN A 318 -13.44 5.93 -18.65
C GLN A 318 -14.32 4.81 -18.10
N ARG A 319 -13.79 3.58 -18.15
CA ARG A 319 -14.47 2.40 -17.61
C ARG A 319 -13.61 1.72 -16.55
N HIS A 320 -14.23 1.10 -15.59
CA HIS A 320 -13.60 0.17 -14.68
C HIS A 320 -13.02 -1.06 -15.42
N ALA A 321 -12.15 -1.81 -14.77
CA ALA A 321 -11.55 -3.02 -15.35
C ALA A 321 -12.60 -4.11 -15.72
N ASP A 322 -13.77 -4.08 -15.12
CA ASP A 322 -14.91 -4.97 -15.43
C ASP A 322 -15.82 -4.45 -16.57
N GLY A 323 -15.43 -3.32 -17.20
CA GLY A 323 -16.12 -2.72 -18.33
C GLY A 323 -17.28 -1.80 -17.96
N ARG A 324 -17.66 -1.66 -16.69
CA ARG A 324 -18.71 -0.72 -16.26
C ARG A 324 -18.26 0.73 -16.44
N PRO A 325 -19.17 1.65 -16.87
CA PRO A 325 -18.87 3.07 -16.89
C PRO A 325 -18.43 3.58 -15.51
N GLU A 326 -17.32 4.32 -15.48
CA GLU A 326 -16.79 4.92 -14.26
C GLU A 326 -17.11 6.41 -14.23
N HIS A 327 -16.59 7.16 -15.18
CA HIS A 327 -16.85 8.58 -15.37
C HIS A 327 -16.54 9.02 -16.80
N LEU A 328 -17.13 10.15 -17.17
CA LEU A 328 -16.84 10.85 -18.42
C LEU A 328 -15.79 11.91 -18.15
N ILE A 329 -14.88 12.06 -19.08
CA ILE A 329 -13.89 13.16 -19.09
C ILE A 329 -14.29 14.08 -20.23
N SER A 330 -14.61 15.32 -19.93
CA SER A 330 -15.04 16.31 -20.92
C SER A 330 -14.12 17.54 -20.91
N VAL A 331 -13.73 17.94 -22.10
CA VAL A 331 -13.05 19.23 -22.35
C VAL A 331 -14.04 20.16 -23.01
N PHE A 332 -14.18 21.36 -22.49
CA PHE A 332 -15.07 22.39 -23.00
C PHE A 332 -14.27 23.55 -23.53
N GLU A 333 -14.68 24.05 -24.66
CA GLU A 333 -14.15 25.22 -25.33
C GLU A 333 -15.28 26.23 -25.55
N ASP A 334 -15.13 27.45 -25.08
CA ASP A 334 -16.09 28.51 -25.38
C ASP A 334 -15.90 28.98 -26.82
N ILE A 335 -16.90 28.75 -27.64
CA ILE A 335 -16.93 29.09 -29.07
C ILE A 335 -17.95 30.23 -29.36
N THR A 336 -18.40 30.96 -28.33
CA THR A 336 -19.43 32.00 -28.46
C THR A 336 -18.92 33.11 -29.42
N ALA A 337 -17.70 33.58 -29.22
CA ALA A 337 -17.13 34.63 -30.07
C ALA A 337 -16.94 34.13 -31.53
N GLU A 338 -16.50 32.90 -31.72
CA GLU A 338 -16.34 32.27 -33.04
C GLU A 338 -17.70 32.19 -33.78
N ARG A 339 -18.74 31.81 -33.08
CA ARG A 339 -20.10 31.72 -33.62
C ARG A 339 -20.68 33.09 -33.97
N ASP A 340 -20.55 34.04 -33.08
CA ASP A 340 -21.00 35.43 -33.31
C ASP A 340 -20.34 36.06 -34.53
N GLU A 341 -19.05 35.84 -34.69
CA GLU A 341 -18.32 36.36 -35.85
C GLU A 341 -18.78 35.69 -37.15
N HIS A 342 -18.97 34.38 -37.13
CA HIS A 342 -19.47 33.62 -38.26
C HIS A 342 -20.88 34.07 -38.68
N GLU A 343 -21.78 34.27 -37.75
CA GLU A 343 -23.14 34.79 -38.00
C GLU A 343 -23.12 36.19 -38.59
N ARG A 344 -22.27 37.10 -38.05
CA ARG A 344 -22.06 38.45 -38.60
C ARG A 344 -21.58 38.40 -40.03
N LEU A 345 -20.60 37.57 -40.33
CA LEU A 345 -20.07 37.40 -41.69
C LEU A 345 -21.16 36.86 -42.64
N GLN A 346 -21.94 35.86 -42.22
CA GLN A 346 -23.03 35.33 -43.02
C GLN A 346 -24.09 36.38 -43.28
N ALA A 347 -24.51 37.12 -42.28
CA ALA A 347 -25.47 38.23 -42.43
C ALA A 347 -24.96 39.29 -43.37
N HIS A 348 -23.65 39.62 -43.28
CA HIS A 348 -23.04 40.62 -44.20
C HIS A 348 -23.03 40.12 -45.67
N ILE A 349 -22.69 38.85 -45.88
CA ILE A 349 -22.71 38.22 -47.21
C ILE A 349 -24.13 38.20 -47.78
N ALA A 350 -25.10 37.80 -46.98
CA ALA A 350 -26.53 37.78 -47.39
C ALA A 350 -27.02 39.22 -47.75
N GLY A 351 -26.61 40.21 -46.97
CA GLY A 351 -26.93 41.64 -47.25
C GLY A 351 -26.29 42.15 -48.55
N LEU A 352 -25.08 41.74 -48.88
CA LEU A 352 -24.43 42.11 -50.12
C LEU A 352 -25.07 41.39 -51.30
N GLN A 353 -25.45 40.14 -51.19
CA GLN A 353 -26.18 39.38 -52.25
C GLN A 353 -27.56 39.97 -52.52
N ALA A 354 -28.31 40.44 -51.47
CA ALA A 354 -29.59 41.07 -51.63
C ALA A 354 -29.50 42.48 -52.29
N ARG A 355 -28.32 43.11 -52.30
CA ARG A 355 -28.09 44.38 -52.97
C ARG A 355 -27.65 44.24 -54.44
N LEU A 356 -27.23 43.05 -54.84
CA LEU A 356 -26.76 42.69 -56.18
C LEU A 356 -27.88 42.11 -57.06
N ASN A 357 -28.98 41.64 -56.45
CA ASN A 357 -30.19 41.24 -57.13
C ASN A 357 -31.27 42.37 -57.10
#